data_fa18f1a488f7f1d8768bd19189d5d91b
#
_entry.id   fa18f1a488f7f1d8768bd19189d5d91b
#
_cell.length_a   1.000
_cell.length_b   1.000
_cell.length_c   1.000
_cell.angle_alpha   90.00
_cell.angle_beta   90.00
_cell.angle_gamma   90.00
#
_symmetry.space_group_name_H-M   'P 1'
#
loop_
_entity.id
_entity.type
_entity.pdbx_description
1 polymer ?
#
loop_
_entity_poly.entity_id
_entity_poly.type
_entity_poly.pdbx_seq_one_letter_code
_entity_poly.pdbx_strand_id
1 'polypeptide(L)'
;MSESDPEQVAIRHAATVMLIDDRPDLQVYMMERHADIVFGGGMWVFPGGRVDEADDPSTFAPFCLHRTDTQASELMQMPAGALTYYVAAVREAFEEAGILLALHRDTGRLLDLTEPETMRRFEAHRRDINDSNRNFIELIEDENLILDVGTMHYIARWITPVGPPRRYDTRFFITRMPAAQTPIHDDHELVHAQWLTPAEILRQFDSGKMTLMSPTLRMLRCLARFTSADEAMAAAAANQPDERARVNATGDIVLPGDADYDTANENIESGWVRLRPLSR
;
A
#
# COMPACT_ATOMS: atom_id res chain seq x y z
N MET A 1 2.06 -33.76 -12.09
CA MET A 1 2.18 -32.31 -11.81
C MET A 1 3.66 -32.06 -11.65
N SER A 2 4.32 -31.39 -12.62
CA SER A 2 5.74 -31.07 -12.51
C SER A 2 5.89 -30.02 -11.41
N GLU A 3 6.65 -30.35 -10.37
CA GLU A 3 7.10 -29.36 -9.40
C GLU A 3 7.87 -28.29 -10.17
N SER A 4 7.31 -27.10 -10.26
CA SER A 4 8.05 -25.97 -10.82
C SER A 4 9.20 -25.66 -9.90
N ASP A 5 10.40 -25.59 -10.46
CA ASP A 5 11.63 -25.23 -9.74
C ASP A 5 11.40 -23.91 -8.97
N PRO A 6 11.54 -23.88 -7.64
CA PRO A 6 11.28 -22.70 -6.82
C PRO A 6 12.11 -21.47 -7.22
N GLU A 7 13.27 -21.66 -7.84
CA GLU A 7 14.13 -20.58 -8.34
C GLU A 7 13.60 -19.94 -9.63
N GLN A 8 12.69 -20.61 -10.35
CA GLN A 8 12.10 -20.15 -11.62
C GLN A 8 10.78 -19.40 -11.44
N VAL A 9 10.27 -19.23 -10.23
CA VAL A 9 9.02 -18.48 -10.00
C VAL A 9 9.23 -17.00 -10.34
N ALA A 10 8.54 -16.53 -11.37
CA ALA A 10 8.62 -15.14 -11.81
C ALA A 10 8.16 -14.18 -10.70
N ILE A 11 8.93 -13.12 -10.48
CA ILE A 11 8.58 -12.06 -9.55
C ILE A 11 7.61 -11.11 -10.23
N ARG A 12 6.45 -10.88 -9.60
CA ARG A 12 5.41 -9.96 -10.07
C ARG A 12 5.53 -8.64 -9.33
N HIS A 13 5.36 -7.53 -10.03
CA HIS A 13 5.31 -6.22 -9.42
C HIS A 13 3.98 -6.01 -8.71
N ALA A 14 4.03 -5.37 -7.54
CA ALA A 14 2.85 -5.07 -6.72
C ALA A 14 3.01 -3.72 -6.01
N ALA A 15 1.88 -3.14 -5.64
CA ALA A 15 1.81 -1.91 -4.87
C ALA A 15 0.80 -2.07 -3.74
N THR A 16 1.09 -1.48 -2.58
CA THR A 16 0.26 -1.56 -1.38
C THR A 16 0.27 -0.20 -0.70
N VAL A 17 -0.88 0.27 -0.22
CA VAL A 17 -0.99 1.56 0.45
C VAL A 17 -1.53 1.43 1.87
N MET A 18 -0.80 2.01 2.83
CA MET A 18 -1.26 2.19 4.20
C MET A 18 -2.10 3.47 4.27
N LEU A 19 -3.41 3.32 4.41
CA LEU A 19 -4.32 4.43 4.69
C LEU A 19 -4.29 4.68 6.19
N ILE A 20 -3.87 5.87 6.62
CA ILE A 20 -3.78 6.24 8.04
C ILE A 20 -4.64 7.45 8.36
N ASP A 21 -5.07 7.55 9.62
CA ASP A 21 -5.80 8.70 10.14
C ASP A 21 -5.71 8.77 11.68
N ASP A 22 -5.97 9.93 12.27
CA ASP A 22 -6.11 10.09 13.72
C ASP A 22 -7.59 9.94 14.13
N ARG A 23 -7.96 8.88 14.92
CA ARG A 23 -9.34 8.48 15.28
C ARG A 23 -9.50 8.02 16.76
N PRO A 24 -9.35 8.79 17.79
CA PRO A 24 -8.55 10.01 17.94
C PRO A 24 -7.04 9.75 17.90
N ASP A 25 -6.61 8.51 18.14
CA ASP A 25 -5.22 8.06 18.05
C ASP A 25 -4.90 7.63 16.62
N LEU A 26 -3.61 7.53 16.31
CA LEU A 26 -3.14 7.02 15.02
C LEU A 26 -3.71 5.63 14.77
N GLN A 27 -4.48 5.50 13.70
CA GLN A 27 -5.03 4.24 13.21
C GLN A 27 -4.65 4.00 11.75
N VAL A 28 -4.67 2.74 11.37
CA VAL A 28 -4.48 2.29 9.98
C VAL A 28 -5.65 1.42 9.56
N TYR A 29 -6.07 1.57 8.32
CA TYR A 29 -7.12 0.76 7.74
C TYR A 29 -6.58 -0.62 7.37
N MET A 30 -7.23 -1.66 7.88
CA MET A 30 -6.87 -3.06 7.66
C MET A 30 -8.07 -3.82 7.11
N MET A 31 -7.79 -4.79 6.25
CA MET A 31 -8.79 -5.65 5.62
C MET A 31 -8.42 -7.11 5.82
N GLU A 32 -9.41 -7.96 6.11
CA GLU A 32 -9.24 -9.41 6.22
C GLU A 32 -9.65 -10.07 4.91
N ARG A 33 -8.73 -10.80 4.30
CA ARG A 33 -8.98 -11.53 3.06
C ARG A 33 -9.82 -12.78 3.33
N HIS A 34 -10.71 -13.13 2.39
CA HIS A 34 -11.48 -14.36 2.49
C HIS A 34 -10.57 -15.58 2.63
N ALA A 35 -10.93 -16.52 3.49
CA ALA A 35 -10.08 -17.68 3.81
C ALA A 35 -9.77 -18.58 2.61
N ASP A 36 -10.65 -18.61 1.61
CA ASP A 36 -10.53 -19.43 0.40
C ASP A 36 -9.58 -18.86 -0.65
N ILE A 37 -9.04 -17.66 -0.43
CA ILE A 37 -8.09 -17.03 -1.36
C ILE A 37 -6.76 -17.78 -1.32
N VAL A 38 -6.27 -18.19 -2.51
CA VAL A 38 -5.08 -19.06 -2.68
C VAL A 38 -3.79 -18.48 -2.07
N PHE A 39 -3.67 -17.15 -1.97
CA PHE A 39 -2.50 -16.48 -1.39
C PHE A 39 -2.91 -15.50 -0.30
N GLY A 40 -2.53 -15.80 0.94
CA GLY A 40 -2.83 -14.94 2.08
C GLY A 40 -4.30 -14.98 2.53
N GLY A 41 -5.04 -16.06 2.26
CA GLY A 41 -6.39 -16.23 2.76
C GLY A 41 -6.45 -16.21 4.29
N GLY A 42 -7.43 -15.50 4.87
CA GLY A 42 -7.58 -15.29 6.30
C GLY A 42 -6.53 -14.35 6.92
N MET A 43 -5.68 -13.73 6.11
CA MET A 43 -4.70 -12.75 6.60
C MET A 43 -5.24 -11.33 6.49
N TRP A 44 -4.82 -10.50 7.45
CA TRP A 44 -5.08 -9.08 7.43
C TRP A 44 -4.01 -8.35 6.62
N VAL A 45 -4.46 -7.47 5.73
CA VAL A 45 -3.64 -6.76 4.75
C VAL A 45 -4.02 -5.28 4.68
N PHE A 46 -3.15 -4.47 4.10
CA PHE A 46 -3.49 -3.14 3.60
C PHE A 46 -4.06 -3.26 2.19
N PRO A 47 -4.82 -2.27 1.69
CA PRO A 47 -5.22 -2.21 0.29
C PRO A 47 -4.01 -2.33 -0.64
N GLY A 48 -4.12 -3.20 -1.65
CA GLY A 48 -3.05 -3.36 -2.62
C GLY A 48 -3.03 -4.68 -3.34
N GLY A 49 -2.46 -4.65 -4.54
CA GLY A 49 -2.39 -5.80 -5.41
C GLY A 49 -1.31 -5.69 -6.47
N ARG A 50 -1.53 -6.37 -7.57
CA ARG A 50 -0.57 -6.46 -8.65
C ARG A 50 -0.58 -5.19 -9.50
N VAL A 51 0.58 -4.75 -9.94
CA VAL A 51 0.68 -3.76 -11.01
C VAL A 51 0.20 -4.41 -12.31
N ASP A 52 -0.76 -3.79 -12.97
CA ASP A 52 -1.26 -4.21 -14.26
C ASP A 52 -0.57 -3.47 -15.42
N GLU A 53 -0.59 -4.07 -16.61
CA GLU A 53 -0.08 -3.43 -17.81
C GLU A 53 -0.84 -2.12 -18.14
N ALA A 54 -2.12 -2.06 -17.74
CA ALA A 54 -2.95 -0.86 -17.90
C ALA A 54 -2.56 0.29 -16.98
N ASP A 55 -1.79 0.05 -15.88
CA ASP A 55 -1.25 1.09 -15.01
C ASP A 55 -0.06 1.84 -15.65
N ASP A 56 -0.03 1.90 -16.99
CA ASP A 56 1.08 2.44 -17.77
C ASP A 56 1.35 3.92 -17.48
N PRO A 57 2.59 4.28 -17.10
CA PRO A 57 2.98 5.65 -16.82
C PRO A 57 2.73 6.62 -17.98
N SER A 58 2.87 6.18 -19.22
CA SER A 58 2.63 7.04 -20.39
C SER A 58 1.16 7.43 -20.54
N THR A 59 0.26 6.54 -20.17
CA THR A 59 -1.18 6.77 -20.15
C THR A 59 -1.58 7.68 -18.98
N PHE A 60 -1.05 7.43 -17.79
CA PHE A 60 -1.47 8.12 -16.58
C PHE A 60 -0.71 9.42 -16.28
N ALA A 61 0.45 9.67 -16.89
CA ALA A 61 1.20 10.90 -16.61
C ALA A 61 0.39 12.20 -16.73
N PRO A 62 -0.53 12.37 -17.72
CA PRO A 62 -1.39 13.56 -17.81
C PRO A 62 -2.44 13.68 -16.70
N PHE A 63 -2.68 12.59 -15.98
CA PHE A 63 -3.68 12.46 -14.92
C PHE A 63 -3.07 12.35 -13.53
N CYS A 64 -1.76 12.51 -13.36
CA CYS A 64 -1.07 12.48 -12.08
C CYS A 64 -0.61 13.86 -11.67
N LEU A 65 -0.95 14.27 -10.44
CA LEU A 65 -0.61 15.57 -9.87
C LEU A 65 0.55 15.42 -8.87
N HIS A 66 1.42 16.43 -8.85
CA HIS A 66 2.53 16.58 -7.88
C HIS A 66 3.60 15.48 -7.92
N ARG A 67 3.57 14.58 -8.91
CA ARG A 67 4.64 13.59 -9.12
C ARG A 67 4.71 13.15 -10.58
N THR A 68 5.86 13.32 -11.19
CA THR A 68 6.15 12.79 -12.53
C THR A 68 6.77 11.40 -12.44
N ASP A 69 6.79 10.66 -13.57
CA ASP A 69 7.48 9.36 -13.64
C ASP A 69 8.98 9.50 -13.32
N THR A 70 9.62 10.56 -13.79
CA THR A 70 11.04 10.82 -13.49
C THR A 70 11.25 10.96 -11.98
N GLN A 71 10.44 11.76 -11.28
CA GLN A 71 10.54 11.94 -9.84
C GLN A 71 10.27 10.65 -9.07
N ALA A 72 9.27 9.87 -9.49
CA ALA A 72 8.97 8.56 -8.91
C ALA A 72 10.14 7.58 -9.13
N SER A 73 10.72 7.57 -10.32
CA SER A 73 11.81 6.67 -10.70
C SER A 73 13.12 7.01 -9.97
N GLU A 74 13.45 8.28 -9.83
CA GLU A 74 14.58 8.73 -9.03
C GLU A 74 14.42 8.28 -7.56
N LEU A 75 13.22 8.49 -6.99
CA LEU A 75 12.91 8.11 -5.61
C LEU A 75 13.05 6.60 -5.36
N MET A 76 12.64 5.77 -6.32
CA MET A 76 12.69 4.30 -6.23
C MET A 76 13.96 3.69 -6.80
N GLN A 77 14.91 4.52 -7.24
CA GLN A 77 16.16 4.09 -7.87
C GLN A 77 15.91 3.17 -9.08
N MET A 78 14.94 3.55 -9.92
CA MET A 78 14.58 2.86 -11.15
C MET A 78 14.98 3.69 -12.37
N PRO A 79 15.30 3.06 -13.51
CA PRO A 79 15.62 3.80 -14.74
C PRO A 79 14.45 4.64 -15.26
N ALA A 80 13.22 4.11 -15.19
CA ALA A 80 11.97 4.74 -15.58
C ALA A 80 10.78 3.87 -15.14
N GLY A 81 9.56 4.36 -15.27
CA GLY A 81 8.33 3.58 -15.12
C GLY A 81 7.84 3.45 -13.67
N ALA A 82 8.43 4.15 -12.71
CA ALA A 82 8.03 3.98 -11.31
C ALA A 82 6.65 4.59 -10.97
N LEU A 83 6.13 5.49 -11.81
CA LEU A 83 4.78 6.05 -11.63
C LEU A 83 3.70 4.96 -11.67
N THR A 84 3.93 3.85 -12.37
CA THR A 84 3.01 2.69 -12.42
C THR A 84 2.64 2.18 -11.03
N TYR A 85 3.59 2.18 -10.06
CA TYR A 85 3.30 1.70 -8.70
C TYR A 85 2.37 2.66 -7.94
N TYR A 86 2.47 3.96 -8.19
CA TYR A 86 1.55 4.94 -7.61
C TYR A 86 0.15 4.77 -8.18
N VAL A 87 0.04 4.62 -9.49
CA VAL A 87 -1.24 4.37 -10.18
C VAL A 87 -1.87 3.07 -9.66
N ALA A 88 -1.11 1.98 -9.62
CA ALA A 88 -1.57 0.71 -9.10
C ALA A 88 -2.06 0.82 -7.64
N ALA A 89 -1.33 1.52 -6.77
CA ALA A 89 -1.73 1.71 -5.37
C ALA A 89 -3.05 2.50 -5.24
N VAL A 90 -3.27 3.52 -6.08
CA VAL A 90 -4.53 4.28 -6.10
C VAL A 90 -5.67 3.43 -6.66
N ARG A 91 -5.45 2.70 -7.74
CA ARG A 91 -6.44 1.79 -8.34
C ARG A 91 -6.88 0.73 -7.34
N GLU A 92 -5.93 0.03 -6.72
CA GLU A 92 -6.19 -1.03 -5.73
C GLU A 92 -6.92 -0.48 -4.49
N ALA A 93 -6.56 0.72 -4.01
CA ALA A 93 -7.28 1.37 -2.92
C ALA A 93 -8.74 1.65 -3.29
N PHE A 94 -9.01 1.99 -4.54
CA PHE A 94 -10.37 2.17 -5.03
C PHE A 94 -11.11 0.83 -5.20
N GLU A 95 -10.49 -0.15 -5.82
CA GLU A 95 -11.07 -1.46 -6.06
C GLU A 95 -11.40 -2.20 -4.76
N GLU A 96 -10.48 -2.20 -3.78
CA GLU A 96 -10.64 -2.96 -2.54
C GLU A 96 -11.35 -2.18 -1.43
N ALA A 97 -11.07 -0.88 -1.28
CA ALA A 97 -11.58 -0.06 -0.17
C ALA A 97 -12.57 1.05 -0.59
N GLY A 98 -12.83 1.24 -1.88
CA GLY A 98 -13.67 2.34 -2.38
C GLY A 98 -13.06 3.73 -2.17
N ILE A 99 -11.77 3.82 -1.91
CA ILE A 99 -11.05 5.07 -1.65
C ILE A 99 -10.29 5.51 -2.88
N LEU A 100 -10.65 6.67 -3.42
CA LEU A 100 -10.01 7.24 -4.60
C LEU A 100 -9.24 8.52 -4.25
N LEU A 101 -7.93 8.47 -4.34
CA LEU A 101 -7.03 9.59 -4.11
C LEU A 101 -7.02 10.49 -5.35
N ALA A 102 -8.06 11.31 -5.49
CA ALA A 102 -8.26 12.14 -6.66
C ALA A 102 -8.88 13.50 -6.34
N LEU A 103 -8.68 14.42 -7.27
CA LEU A 103 -9.23 15.78 -7.29
C LEU A 103 -10.03 15.95 -8.58
N HIS A 104 -11.04 16.80 -8.54
CA HIS A 104 -11.66 17.28 -9.78
C HIS A 104 -10.69 18.18 -10.54
N ARG A 105 -10.40 17.84 -11.78
CA ARG A 105 -9.39 18.53 -12.62
C ARG A 105 -9.67 20.01 -12.77
N ASP A 106 -10.92 20.42 -12.96
CA ASP A 106 -11.30 21.81 -13.23
C ASP A 106 -11.25 22.70 -11.98
N THR A 107 -11.54 22.12 -10.81
CA THR A 107 -11.68 22.90 -9.57
C THR A 107 -10.52 22.69 -8.59
N GLY A 108 -9.73 21.64 -8.75
CA GLY A 108 -8.69 21.23 -7.80
C GLY A 108 -9.24 20.80 -6.43
N ARG A 109 -10.56 20.60 -6.31
CA ARG A 109 -11.20 20.16 -5.07
C ARG A 109 -11.06 18.64 -4.92
N LEU A 110 -10.85 18.18 -3.70
CA LEU A 110 -10.88 16.76 -3.37
C LEU A 110 -12.20 16.12 -3.82
N LEU A 111 -12.12 14.92 -4.34
CA LEU A 111 -13.30 14.11 -4.64
C LEU A 111 -14.06 13.84 -3.35
N ASP A 112 -15.34 14.22 -3.35
CA ASP A 112 -16.25 14.03 -2.22
C ASP A 112 -17.21 12.87 -2.53
N LEU A 113 -17.06 11.78 -1.79
CA LEU A 113 -17.91 10.59 -1.87
C LEU A 113 -18.93 10.51 -0.73
N THR A 114 -19.13 11.57 0.03
CA THR A 114 -20.18 11.62 1.08
C THR A 114 -21.55 11.94 0.53
N GLU A 115 -21.61 12.55 -0.66
CA GLU A 115 -22.87 12.89 -1.32
C GLU A 115 -23.49 11.60 -1.91
N PRO A 116 -24.75 11.23 -1.57
CA PRO A 116 -25.32 9.90 -1.89
C PRO A 116 -25.42 9.57 -3.38
N GLU A 117 -25.60 10.56 -4.26
CA GLU A 117 -25.65 10.33 -5.70
C GLU A 117 -24.26 10.05 -6.27
N THR A 118 -23.27 10.85 -5.86
CA THR A 118 -21.87 10.66 -6.22
C THR A 118 -21.38 9.31 -5.71
N MET A 119 -21.63 8.98 -4.45
CA MET A 119 -21.26 7.69 -3.87
C MET A 119 -21.78 6.52 -4.70
N ARG A 120 -23.09 6.49 -5.00
CA ARG A 120 -23.70 5.40 -5.81
C ARG A 120 -23.11 5.31 -7.21
N ARG A 121 -22.76 6.44 -7.83
CA ARG A 121 -22.13 6.46 -9.15
C ARG A 121 -20.73 5.85 -9.09
N PHE A 122 -19.92 6.22 -8.10
CA PHE A 122 -18.59 5.66 -7.92
C PHE A 122 -18.61 4.18 -7.48
N GLU A 123 -19.60 3.75 -6.71
CA GLU A 123 -19.82 2.32 -6.43
C GLU A 123 -20.15 1.53 -7.71
N ALA A 124 -20.90 2.11 -8.66
CA ALA A 124 -21.15 1.48 -9.95
C ALA A 124 -19.86 1.36 -10.77
N HIS A 125 -19.07 2.43 -10.85
CA HIS A 125 -17.75 2.39 -11.51
C HIS A 125 -16.82 1.34 -10.90
N ARG A 126 -16.79 1.26 -9.57
CA ARG A 126 -15.98 0.27 -8.85
C ARG A 126 -16.38 -1.17 -9.21
N ARG A 127 -17.68 -1.47 -9.25
CA ARG A 127 -18.17 -2.79 -9.67
C ARG A 127 -17.77 -3.10 -11.12
N ASP A 128 -17.94 -2.15 -12.03
CA ASP A 128 -17.59 -2.35 -13.43
C ASP A 128 -16.09 -2.61 -13.63
N ILE A 129 -15.22 -1.96 -12.82
CA ILE A 129 -13.78 -2.18 -12.84
C ILE A 129 -13.45 -3.57 -12.27
N ASN A 130 -14.00 -3.93 -11.10
CA ASN A 130 -13.77 -5.24 -10.47
C ASN A 130 -14.24 -6.39 -11.36
N ASP A 131 -15.33 -6.20 -12.09
CA ASP A 131 -15.87 -7.18 -13.07
C ASP A 131 -15.11 -7.16 -14.41
N SER A 132 -14.07 -6.35 -14.56
CA SER A 132 -13.29 -6.16 -15.80
C SER A 132 -14.14 -5.68 -16.99
N ASN A 133 -15.25 -5.01 -16.72
CA ASN A 133 -16.12 -4.39 -17.73
C ASN A 133 -15.67 -2.98 -18.12
N ARG A 134 -14.76 -2.40 -17.31
CA ARG A 134 -14.27 -1.04 -17.48
C ARG A 134 -12.81 -0.94 -17.03
N ASN A 135 -12.01 -0.11 -17.73
CA ASN A 135 -10.64 0.21 -17.32
C ASN A 135 -10.62 1.39 -16.33
N PHE A 136 -9.66 1.40 -15.43
CA PHE A 136 -9.54 2.46 -14.43
C PHE A 136 -9.32 3.84 -15.05
N ILE A 137 -8.57 3.94 -16.16
CA ILE A 137 -8.36 5.21 -16.87
C ILE A 137 -9.67 5.82 -17.39
N GLU A 138 -10.62 5.02 -17.86
CA GLU A 138 -11.91 5.49 -18.37
C GLU A 138 -12.75 6.15 -17.26
N LEU A 139 -12.66 5.67 -16.02
CA LEU A 139 -13.25 6.33 -14.86
C LEU A 139 -12.63 7.74 -14.67
N ILE A 140 -11.30 7.83 -14.71
CA ILE A 140 -10.58 9.08 -14.45
C ILE A 140 -10.93 10.14 -15.53
N GLU A 141 -11.04 9.70 -16.78
CA GLU A 141 -11.43 10.56 -17.91
C GLU A 141 -12.88 11.03 -17.81
N ASP A 142 -13.83 10.11 -17.64
CA ASP A 142 -15.25 10.40 -17.65
C ASP A 142 -15.71 11.28 -16.47
N GLU A 143 -15.09 11.10 -15.30
CA GLU A 143 -15.36 11.90 -14.10
C GLU A 143 -14.49 13.17 -14.02
N ASN A 144 -13.66 13.43 -15.06
CA ASN A 144 -12.76 14.58 -15.15
C ASN A 144 -11.89 14.73 -13.89
N LEU A 145 -11.22 13.64 -13.54
CA LEU A 145 -10.38 13.57 -12.35
C LEU A 145 -8.90 13.72 -12.67
N ILE A 146 -8.13 14.01 -11.63
CA ILE A 146 -6.68 13.95 -11.59
C ILE A 146 -6.26 13.26 -10.29
N LEU A 147 -5.35 12.28 -10.38
CA LEU A 147 -4.88 11.50 -9.24
C LEU A 147 -3.89 12.32 -8.42
N ASP A 148 -4.13 12.46 -7.12
CA ASP A 148 -3.22 13.15 -6.20
C ASP A 148 -2.13 12.19 -5.66
N VAL A 149 -1.26 11.76 -6.55
CA VAL A 149 -0.16 10.86 -6.22
C VAL A 149 0.96 11.53 -5.42
N GLY A 150 0.94 12.88 -5.34
CA GLY A 150 1.92 13.63 -4.56
C GLY A 150 1.74 13.53 -3.06
N THR A 151 0.52 13.26 -2.58
CA THR A 151 0.21 13.07 -1.16
C THR A 151 0.51 11.66 -0.67
N MET A 152 0.85 10.76 -1.58
CA MET A 152 1.21 9.38 -1.28
C MET A 152 2.74 9.22 -1.28
N HIS A 153 3.31 8.73 -0.18
CA HIS A 153 4.75 8.60 0.00
C HIS A 153 5.21 7.15 -0.08
N TYR A 154 6.22 6.88 -0.88
CA TYR A 154 6.91 5.59 -0.93
C TYR A 154 7.73 5.37 0.35
N ILE A 155 7.49 4.26 1.06
CA ILE A 155 8.04 4.00 2.39
C ILE A 155 8.82 2.70 2.54
N ALA A 156 8.62 1.73 1.66
CA ALA A 156 9.34 0.46 1.72
C ALA A 156 9.23 -0.34 0.42
N ARG A 157 10.16 -1.29 0.26
CA ARG A 157 10.15 -2.33 -0.76
C ARG A 157 10.36 -3.69 -0.11
N TRP A 158 9.53 -4.65 -0.47
CA TRP A 158 9.67 -6.02 -0.02
C TRP A 158 9.57 -6.99 -1.19
N ILE A 159 10.56 -7.90 -1.32
CA ILE A 159 10.56 -8.95 -2.33
C ILE A 159 10.32 -10.28 -1.62
N THR A 160 9.33 -11.05 -2.07
CA THR A 160 9.08 -12.39 -1.55
C THR A 160 10.32 -13.26 -1.74
N PRO A 161 10.84 -13.95 -0.72
CA PRO A 161 11.99 -14.83 -0.84
C PRO A 161 11.71 -16.01 -1.79
N VAL A 162 12.76 -16.75 -2.14
CA VAL A 162 12.63 -17.99 -2.91
C VAL A 162 11.93 -19.05 -2.05
N GLY A 163 11.04 -19.83 -2.67
CA GLY A 163 10.32 -20.95 -2.01
C GLY A 163 8.80 -20.90 -2.20
N PRO A 164 8.09 -19.79 -1.93
CA PRO A 164 6.65 -19.69 -2.18
C PRO A 164 6.29 -19.84 -3.66
N PRO A 165 5.08 -20.39 -3.98
CA PRO A 165 4.63 -20.60 -5.36
C PRO A 165 4.28 -19.31 -6.11
N ARG A 166 4.23 -18.18 -5.40
CA ARG A 166 4.05 -16.84 -5.95
C ARG A 166 5.03 -15.89 -5.28
N ARG A 167 5.69 -15.07 -6.09
CA ARG A 167 6.64 -14.08 -5.60
C ARG A 167 6.27 -12.70 -6.10
N TYR A 168 6.39 -11.71 -5.21
CA TYR A 168 6.07 -10.32 -5.49
C TYR A 168 7.25 -9.42 -5.13
N ASP A 169 7.44 -8.37 -5.91
CA ASP A 169 8.27 -7.20 -5.60
C ASP A 169 7.31 -6.05 -5.30
N THR A 170 7.01 -5.86 -4.02
CA THR A 170 5.95 -4.95 -3.57
C THR A 170 6.52 -3.62 -3.11
N ARG A 171 6.00 -2.52 -3.67
CA ARG A 171 6.24 -1.16 -3.19
C ARG A 171 5.15 -0.78 -2.20
N PHE A 172 5.57 -0.32 -1.02
CA PHE A 172 4.66 0.13 0.04
C PHE A 172 4.61 1.65 0.06
N PHE A 173 3.40 2.15 0.15
CA PHE A 173 3.10 3.57 0.26
C PHE A 173 2.35 3.86 1.55
N ILE A 174 2.36 5.14 1.96
CA ILE A 174 1.55 5.66 3.04
C ILE A 174 0.87 6.93 2.58
N THR A 175 -0.38 7.10 2.96
CA THR A 175 -1.14 8.33 2.72
C THR A 175 -2.19 8.53 3.81
N ARG A 176 -2.62 9.76 3.98
CA ARG A 176 -3.74 10.08 4.85
C ARG A 176 -5.07 9.72 4.18
N MET A 177 -6.02 9.25 4.97
CA MET A 177 -7.39 9.03 4.51
C MET A 177 -8.00 10.36 4.03
N PRO A 178 -8.57 10.44 2.80
CA PRO A 178 -9.30 11.61 2.36
C PRO A 178 -10.50 11.92 3.26
N ALA A 179 -10.61 13.17 3.72
CA ALA A 179 -11.60 13.56 4.73
C ALA A 179 -13.07 13.38 4.28
N ALA A 180 -13.32 13.44 2.96
CA ALA A 180 -14.67 13.35 2.39
C ALA A 180 -14.98 11.97 1.79
N GLN A 181 -14.36 10.92 2.32
CA GLN A 181 -14.57 9.54 1.88
C GLN A 181 -14.66 8.60 3.09
N THR A 182 -15.39 7.52 2.93
CA THR A 182 -15.49 6.45 3.93
C THR A 182 -15.16 5.12 3.25
N PRO A 183 -14.24 4.32 3.79
CA PRO A 183 -13.92 3.03 3.18
C PRO A 183 -15.15 2.12 3.14
N ILE A 184 -15.32 1.47 2.01
CA ILE A 184 -16.36 0.45 1.78
C ILE A 184 -15.63 -0.81 1.38
N HIS A 185 -15.72 -1.88 2.19
CA HIS A 185 -15.10 -3.15 1.83
C HIS A 185 -15.87 -3.83 0.69
N ASP A 186 -15.17 -4.64 -0.08
CA ASP A 186 -15.75 -5.48 -1.10
C ASP A 186 -16.17 -6.82 -0.45
N ASP A 187 -17.47 -7.15 -0.52
CA ASP A 187 -18.01 -8.38 0.04
C ASP A 187 -17.56 -9.65 -0.71
N HIS A 188 -16.85 -9.54 -1.85
CA HIS A 188 -16.40 -10.66 -2.66
C HIS A 188 -15.03 -11.20 -2.25
N GLU A 189 -14.05 -10.34 -1.99
CA GLU A 189 -12.69 -10.74 -1.62
C GLU A 189 -12.36 -10.54 -0.15
N LEU A 190 -13.12 -9.69 0.54
CA LEU A 190 -12.86 -9.25 1.92
C LEU A 190 -13.99 -9.67 2.85
N VAL A 191 -13.64 -10.16 4.03
CA VAL A 191 -14.60 -10.60 5.05
C VAL A 191 -14.85 -9.50 6.07
N HIS A 192 -13.81 -8.79 6.47
CA HIS A 192 -13.84 -7.70 7.43
C HIS A 192 -12.90 -6.58 7.02
N ALA A 193 -13.27 -5.36 7.42
CA ALA A 193 -12.38 -4.22 7.31
C ALA A 193 -12.60 -3.29 8.51
N GLN A 194 -11.52 -2.75 9.06
CA GLN A 194 -11.60 -1.90 10.24
C GLN A 194 -10.39 -0.99 10.41
N TRP A 195 -10.63 0.11 11.12
CA TRP A 195 -9.59 0.98 11.63
C TRP A 195 -9.07 0.47 12.96
N LEU A 196 -7.76 0.32 13.09
CA LEU A 196 -7.11 -0.15 14.31
C LEU A 196 -5.84 0.64 14.59
N THR A 197 -5.50 0.82 15.85
CA THR A 197 -4.17 1.31 16.20
C THR A 197 -3.12 0.24 15.90
N PRO A 198 -1.88 0.64 15.49
CA PRO A 198 -0.78 -0.31 15.29
C PRO A 198 -0.55 -1.20 16.52
N ALA A 199 -0.65 -0.63 17.72
CA ALA A 199 -0.48 -1.38 18.97
C ALA A 199 -1.56 -2.45 19.17
N GLU A 200 -2.82 -2.17 18.81
CA GLU A 200 -3.91 -3.15 18.88
C GLU A 200 -3.67 -4.32 17.91
N ILE A 201 -3.29 -4.02 16.66
CA ILE A 201 -3.00 -5.04 15.64
C ILE A 201 -1.86 -5.95 16.11
N LEU A 202 -0.76 -5.37 16.62
CA LEU A 202 0.38 -6.14 17.11
C LEU A 202 -0.01 -7.05 18.30
N ARG A 203 -0.81 -6.55 19.24
CA ARG A 203 -1.33 -7.40 20.34
C ARG A 203 -2.21 -8.55 19.85
N GLN A 204 -3.06 -8.31 18.85
CA GLN A 204 -3.91 -9.35 18.26
C GLN A 204 -3.07 -10.38 17.49
N PHE A 205 -2.03 -9.94 16.79
CA PHE A 205 -1.05 -10.82 16.14
C PHE A 205 -0.32 -11.69 17.18
N ASP A 206 0.24 -11.10 18.24
CA ASP A 206 0.98 -11.82 19.29
C ASP A 206 0.10 -12.82 20.05
N SER A 207 -1.21 -12.54 20.17
CA SER A 207 -2.18 -13.46 20.78
C SER A 207 -2.74 -14.51 19.81
N GLY A 208 -2.33 -14.52 18.55
CA GLY A 208 -2.80 -15.43 17.50
C GLY A 208 -4.23 -15.16 16.99
N LYS A 209 -4.82 -14.02 17.34
CA LYS A 209 -6.15 -13.60 16.86
C LYS A 209 -6.13 -13.01 15.46
N MET A 210 -5.00 -12.46 15.06
CA MET A 210 -4.75 -11.91 13.73
C MET A 210 -3.59 -12.63 13.08
N THR A 211 -3.70 -12.91 11.79
CA THR A 211 -2.60 -13.44 10.99
C THR A 211 -2.16 -12.36 10.00
N LEU A 212 -0.86 -12.11 9.94
CA LEU A 212 -0.27 -11.06 9.11
C LEU A 212 0.84 -11.65 8.24
N MET A 213 0.98 -11.15 7.03
CA MET A 213 2.18 -11.40 6.24
C MET A 213 3.39 -10.69 6.86
N SER A 214 4.58 -11.26 6.67
CA SER A 214 5.84 -10.70 7.17
C SER A 214 6.02 -9.21 6.82
N PRO A 215 5.86 -8.74 5.57
CA PRO A 215 5.96 -7.32 5.25
C PRO A 215 4.92 -6.46 5.97
N THR A 216 3.67 -6.91 6.05
CA THR A 216 2.59 -6.19 6.76
C THR A 216 2.94 -5.98 8.24
N LEU A 217 3.39 -7.04 8.92
CA LEU A 217 3.86 -6.97 10.31
C LEU A 217 5.01 -5.97 10.49
N ARG A 218 5.99 -5.97 9.56
CA ARG A 218 7.13 -5.04 9.61
C ARG A 218 6.69 -3.59 9.46
N MET A 219 5.80 -3.31 8.52
CA MET A 219 5.29 -1.96 8.32
C MET A 219 4.46 -1.46 9.50
N LEU A 220 3.68 -2.35 10.14
CA LEU A 220 2.96 -2.03 11.37
C LEU A 220 3.92 -1.72 12.54
N ARG A 221 5.03 -2.45 12.67
CA ARG A 221 6.07 -2.14 13.66
C ARG A 221 6.75 -0.78 13.39
N CYS A 222 6.96 -0.42 12.11
CA CYS A 222 7.43 0.92 11.76
C CYS A 222 6.40 1.99 12.15
N LEU A 223 5.12 1.78 11.81
CA LEU A 223 4.06 2.72 12.11
C LEU A 223 3.82 2.90 13.62
N ALA A 224 3.99 1.84 14.41
CA ALA A 224 3.84 1.88 15.87
C ALA A 224 4.85 2.80 16.60
N ARG A 225 5.84 3.32 15.89
CA ARG A 225 6.83 4.28 16.42
C ARG A 225 6.34 5.73 16.37
N PHE A 226 5.19 5.99 15.79
CA PHE A 226 4.58 7.31 15.63
C PHE A 226 3.37 7.44 16.53
N THR A 227 3.10 8.66 16.96
CA THR A 227 1.97 8.98 17.85
C THR A 227 0.79 9.61 17.13
N SER A 228 1.00 10.11 15.91
CA SER A 228 -0.03 10.73 15.07
C SER A 228 0.20 10.48 13.58
N ALA A 229 -0.85 10.66 12.80
CA ALA A 229 -0.77 10.59 11.35
C ALA A 229 0.12 11.72 10.80
N ASP A 230 0.09 12.91 11.38
CA ASP A 230 0.96 14.02 10.97
C ASP A 230 2.45 13.69 11.15
N GLU A 231 2.81 13.08 12.27
CA GLU A 231 4.19 12.66 12.54
C GLU A 231 4.66 11.60 11.52
N ALA A 232 3.82 10.59 11.25
CA ALA A 232 4.10 9.53 10.30
C ALA A 232 4.23 10.08 8.86
N MET A 233 3.32 10.96 8.45
CA MET A 233 3.35 11.60 7.12
C MET A 233 4.57 12.52 6.95
N ALA A 234 4.93 13.30 7.97
CA ALA A 234 6.13 14.15 7.94
C ALA A 234 7.41 13.30 7.78
N ALA A 235 7.50 12.18 8.49
CA ALA A 235 8.62 11.25 8.37
C ALA A 235 8.69 10.59 6.99
N ALA A 236 7.54 10.23 6.42
CA ALA A 236 7.46 9.65 5.07
C ALA A 236 7.81 10.67 3.99
N ALA A 237 7.34 11.92 4.12
CA ALA A 237 7.63 13.02 3.20
C ALA A 237 9.12 13.42 3.18
N ALA A 238 9.85 13.17 4.27
CA ALA A 238 11.28 13.46 4.35
C ALA A 238 12.14 12.59 3.42
N ASN A 239 11.56 11.56 2.79
CA ASN A 239 12.23 10.68 1.81
C ASN A 239 13.59 10.15 2.34
N GLN A 240 13.62 9.67 3.57
CA GLN A 240 14.83 9.11 4.16
C GLN A 240 15.40 8.00 3.26
N PRO A 241 16.71 7.76 3.29
CA PRO A 241 17.33 6.70 2.47
C PRO A 241 16.73 5.32 2.73
N ASP A 242 16.73 4.47 1.70
CA ASP A 242 16.43 3.05 1.86
C ASP A 242 17.48 2.40 2.77
N GLU A 243 17.02 1.81 3.85
CA GLU A 243 17.85 0.97 4.70
C GLU A 243 17.32 -0.46 4.70
N ARG A 244 18.24 -1.40 4.62
CA ARG A 244 17.90 -2.81 4.51
C ARG A 244 17.42 -3.36 5.85
N ALA A 245 16.34 -4.14 5.86
CA ALA A 245 16.00 -4.96 7.01
C ALA A 245 17.13 -6.01 7.24
N ARG A 246 17.42 -6.33 8.50
CA ARG A 246 18.49 -7.23 8.90
C ARG A 246 17.98 -8.36 9.77
N VAL A 247 18.82 -9.36 10.04
CA VAL A 247 18.51 -10.47 10.95
C VAL A 247 19.48 -10.43 12.12
N ASN A 248 18.96 -10.41 13.35
CA ASN A 248 19.76 -10.41 14.55
C ASN A 248 20.28 -11.82 14.90
N ALA A 249 21.05 -11.93 15.97
CA ALA A 249 21.64 -13.19 16.40
C ALA A 249 20.61 -14.25 16.86
N THR A 250 19.38 -13.83 17.19
CA THR A 250 18.27 -14.74 17.54
C THR A 250 17.45 -15.17 16.34
N GLY A 251 17.74 -14.66 15.14
CA GLY A 251 17.03 -14.96 13.91
C GLY A 251 15.82 -14.07 13.65
N ASP A 252 15.63 -13.02 14.47
CA ASP A 252 14.55 -12.08 14.28
C ASP A 252 14.90 -11.01 13.27
N ILE A 253 13.90 -10.56 12.50
CA ILE A 253 14.07 -9.44 11.60
C ILE A 253 14.01 -8.14 12.38
N VAL A 254 15.07 -7.37 12.25
CA VAL A 254 15.22 -6.05 12.83
C VAL A 254 15.21 -4.98 11.76
N LEU A 255 14.66 -3.82 12.11
CA LEU A 255 14.42 -2.70 11.23
C LEU A 255 15.31 -1.51 11.63
N PRO A 256 15.59 -0.58 10.73
CA PRO A 256 16.33 0.63 11.06
C PRO A 256 15.75 1.34 12.29
N GLY A 257 16.61 1.60 13.28
CA GLY A 257 16.25 2.19 14.57
C GLY A 257 15.91 1.20 15.69
N ASP A 258 15.92 -0.12 15.43
CA ASP A 258 15.90 -1.13 16.50
C ASP A 258 17.27 -1.17 17.21
N ALA A 259 17.25 -1.51 18.51
CA ALA A 259 18.44 -1.41 19.38
C ALA A 259 19.63 -2.30 18.91
N ASP A 260 19.33 -3.43 18.27
CA ASP A 260 20.30 -4.41 17.77
C ASP A 260 20.54 -4.33 16.26
N TYR A 261 19.96 -3.31 15.58
CA TYR A 261 20.05 -3.15 14.13
C TYR A 261 21.51 -3.06 13.63
N ASP A 262 22.34 -2.23 14.27
CA ASP A 262 23.72 -1.99 13.81
C ASP A 262 24.63 -3.21 13.98
N THR A 263 24.28 -4.13 14.88
CA THR A 263 25.03 -5.36 15.14
C THR A 263 24.47 -6.58 14.41
N ALA A 264 23.32 -6.44 13.77
CA ALA A 264 22.64 -7.50 13.04
C ALA A 264 23.30 -7.78 11.69
N ASN A 265 23.22 -9.03 11.24
CA ASN A 265 23.75 -9.45 9.95
C ASN A 265 22.90 -8.88 8.80
N GLU A 266 23.56 -8.62 7.67
CA GLU A 266 22.85 -8.39 6.41
C GLU A 266 22.02 -9.61 6.04
N ASN A 267 20.86 -9.33 5.55
CA ASN A 267 19.72 -10.11 5.57
C ASN A 267 19.53 -11.20 4.53
N ILE A 268 18.81 -12.19 4.95
CA ILE A 268 18.23 -13.23 4.13
C ILE A 268 16.98 -12.71 3.38
N GLU A 269 16.21 -11.79 3.95
CA GLU A 269 15.04 -11.21 3.29
C GLU A 269 15.40 -9.98 2.45
N SER A 270 14.77 -9.85 1.30
CA SER A 270 14.91 -8.69 0.43
C SER A 270 13.89 -7.62 0.83
N GLY A 271 14.26 -6.81 1.82
CA GLY A 271 13.41 -5.73 2.33
C GLY A 271 14.21 -4.45 2.58
N TRP A 272 13.64 -3.32 2.17
CA TRP A 272 14.18 -1.97 2.38
C TRP A 272 13.09 -1.09 2.97
N VAL A 273 13.46 -0.28 3.97
CA VAL A 273 12.53 0.56 4.72
C VAL A 273 13.05 1.98 4.81
N ARG A 274 12.18 2.94 4.55
CA ARG A 274 12.40 4.39 4.68
C ARG A 274 11.68 4.96 5.90
N LEU A 275 10.49 4.40 6.23
CA LEU A 275 9.64 4.93 7.28
C LEU A 275 10.26 4.69 8.65
N ARG A 276 10.80 5.74 9.23
CA ARG A 276 11.31 5.81 10.60
C ARG A 276 11.19 7.22 11.15
N PRO A 277 11.09 7.40 12.48
CA PRO A 277 11.05 8.72 13.09
C PRO A 277 12.24 9.59 12.64
N LEU A 278 11.97 10.88 12.47
CA LEU A 278 13.02 11.84 12.15
C LEU A 278 13.93 12.00 13.38
N SER A 279 15.25 12.02 13.16
CA SER A 279 16.20 12.33 14.21
C SER A 279 15.92 13.74 14.75
N ARG A 280 15.77 13.87 16.06
CA ARG A 280 15.61 15.16 16.73
C ARG A 280 16.89 15.96 16.68
#